data_929c62e492f71abacfa0b74919d59e3a
#
_entry.id   929c62e492f71abacfa0b74919d59e3a
#
_cell.length_a   1.000
_cell.length_b   1.000
_cell.length_c   1.000
_cell.angle_alpha   90.00
_cell.angle_beta   90.00
_cell.angle_gamma   90.00
#
_symmetry.space_group_name_H-M   'P 1'
#
loop_
_entity.id
_entity.type
_entity.pdbx_description
1 polymer ?
#
loop_
_entity_poly.entity_id
_entity_poly.type
_entity_poly.pdbx_seq_one_letter_code
_entity_poly.pdbx_strand_id
1 'polypeptide(L)'
;MSPRLAEAVARIVRSIAGVTENEIWVKPANDVMCEAGKLCGMSLDAKDGRVVLGVGLNVFHPKEPIVTDGRNVAAYVCDLGTEESRSLPFANALSNPLLRVQYLDTVMQGLLGAIDLELSAIECEHI
;
A
#
# COMPACT_ATOMS: atom_id res chain seq x y z
N MET A 1 -10.47 -12.73 2.13
CA MET A 1 -10.50 -11.26 2.02
C MET A 1 -10.87 -10.85 0.61
N SER A 2 -11.67 -9.80 0.47
CA SER A 2 -12.07 -9.30 -0.84
C SER A 2 -10.91 -8.62 -1.57
N PRO A 3 -10.71 -8.88 -2.87
CA PRO A 3 -9.69 -8.17 -3.65
C PRO A 3 -9.95 -6.66 -3.75
N ARG A 4 -11.15 -6.20 -3.40
CA ARG A 4 -11.48 -4.75 -3.39
C ARG A 4 -10.60 -3.96 -2.43
N LEU A 5 -10.23 -4.53 -1.28
CA LEU A 5 -9.37 -3.85 -0.31
C LEU A 5 -7.96 -3.67 -0.88
N ALA A 6 -7.40 -4.72 -1.47
CA ALA A 6 -6.08 -4.64 -2.11
C ALA A 6 -6.08 -3.69 -3.30
N GLU A 7 -7.15 -3.67 -4.10
CA GLU A 7 -7.27 -2.75 -5.23
C GLU A 7 -7.37 -1.29 -4.76
N ALA A 8 -8.04 -1.03 -3.64
CA ALA A 8 -8.09 0.31 -3.06
C ALA A 8 -6.69 0.80 -2.66
N VAL A 9 -5.89 -0.07 -2.05
CA VAL A 9 -4.49 0.24 -1.71
C VAL A 9 -3.67 0.47 -2.98
N ALA A 10 -3.83 -0.38 -4.00
CA ALA A 10 -3.12 -0.25 -5.27
C ALA A 10 -3.40 1.11 -5.95
N ARG A 11 -4.65 1.57 -5.94
CA ARG A 11 -5.03 2.87 -6.50
C ARG A 11 -4.30 4.02 -5.81
N ILE A 12 -4.19 3.96 -4.49
CA ILE A 12 -3.47 4.99 -3.72
C ILE A 12 -1.98 4.98 -4.09
N VAL A 13 -1.37 3.81 -4.18
CA VAL A 13 0.04 3.69 -4.53
C VAL A 13 0.31 4.21 -5.94
N ARG A 14 -0.56 3.88 -6.90
CA ARG A 14 -0.44 4.40 -8.28
C ARG A 14 -0.50 5.93 -8.30
N SER A 15 -1.39 6.50 -7.53
CA SER A 15 -1.53 7.95 -7.42
C SER A 15 -0.30 8.62 -6.81
N ILE A 16 0.28 8.03 -5.77
CA ILE A 16 1.49 8.55 -5.11
C ILE A 16 2.68 8.55 -6.08
N ALA A 17 2.90 7.43 -6.75
CA ALA A 17 4.05 7.26 -7.64
C ALA A 17 3.80 7.83 -9.05
N GLY A 18 2.54 8.07 -9.42
CA GLY A 18 2.19 8.53 -10.75
C GLY A 18 2.40 7.46 -11.83
N VAL A 19 2.05 6.22 -11.50
CA VAL A 19 2.21 5.07 -12.41
C VAL A 19 0.86 4.49 -12.82
N THR A 20 0.88 3.63 -13.85
CA THR A 20 -0.33 3.07 -14.43
C THR A 20 -0.74 1.75 -13.80
N GLU A 21 -1.92 1.25 -14.18
CA GLU A 21 -2.43 -0.05 -13.75
C GLU A 21 -1.54 -1.21 -14.20
N ASN A 22 -0.78 -1.05 -15.28
CA ASN A 22 0.10 -2.08 -15.77
C ASN A 22 1.36 -2.25 -14.91
N GLU A 23 1.75 -1.21 -14.17
CA GLU A 23 2.96 -1.22 -13.35
C GLU A 23 2.71 -1.74 -11.93
N ILE A 24 1.48 -1.60 -11.44
CA ILE A 24 1.09 -2.04 -10.11
C ILE A 24 -0.20 -2.84 -10.22
N TRP A 25 -0.21 -4.07 -9.72
CA TRP A 25 -1.36 -4.96 -9.81
C TRP A 25 -1.59 -5.70 -8.50
N VAL A 26 -2.75 -6.31 -8.36
CA VAL A 26 -3.10 -7.14 -7.22
C VAL A 26 -2.90 -8.61 -7.58
N LYS A 27 -2.14 -9.31 -6.75
CA LYS A 27 -1.93 -10.75 -6.86
C LYS A 27 -2.88 -11.46 -5.87
N PRO A 28 -3.41 -12.64 -6.22
CA PRO A 28 -4.21 -13.44 -5.28
C PRO A 28 -3.54 -13.60 -3.94
N ALA A 29 -4.34 -13.69 -2.86
CA ALA A 29 -4.00 -13.57 -1.46
C ALA A 29 -3.74 -12.12 -1.02
N ASN A 30 -4.25 -11.15 -1.80
CA ASN A 30 -4.31 -9.72 -1.44
C ASN A 30 -2.93 -9.06 -1.29
N ASP A 31 -2.05 -9.34 -2.23
CA ASP A 31 -0.76 -8.68 -2.32
C ASP A 31 -0.78 -7.62 -3.43
N VAL A 32 -0.21 -6.46 -3.15
CA VAL A 32 0.00 -5.42 -4.16
C VAL A 32 1.42 -5.57 -4.69
N MET A 33 1.54 -5.79 -5.99
CA MET A 33 2.79 -6.16 -6.65
C MET A 33 3.21 -5.13 -7.69
N CYS A 34 4.51 -5.07 -7.94
CA CYS A 34 5.08 -4.45 -9.12
C CYS A 34 6.15 -5.39 -9.70
N GLU A 35 6.76 -5.01 -10.81
CA GLU A 35 7.77 -5.85 -11.46
C GLU A 35 8.92 -6.21 -10.52
N ALA A 36 9.36 -5.27 -9.69
CA ALA A 36 10.46 -5.48 -8.75
C ALA A 36 10.12 -6.37 -7.57
N GLY A 37 8.84 -6.55 -7.25
CA GLY A 37 8.42 -7.39 -6.13
C GLY A 37 7.14 -6.93 -5.44
N LYS A 38 7.03 -7.28 -4.17
CA LYS A 38 5.83 -7.01 -3.36
C LYS A 38 5.93 -5.66 -2.67
N LEU A 39 4.95 -4.79 -2.95
CA LEU A 39 4.84 -3.46 -2.33
C LEU A 39 4.04 -3.49 -1.04
N CYS A 40 3.00 -4.31 -0.98
CA CYS A 40 2.07 -4.33 0.15
C CYS A 40 1.52 -5.74 0.35
N GLY A 41 1.49 -6.17 1.60
CA GLY A 41 0.79 -7.38 2.01
C GLY A 41 -0.37 -7.01 2.93
N MET A 42 -1.45 -7.77 2.84
CA MET A 42 -2.63 -7.60 3.68
C MET A 42 -3.00 -8.93 4.32
N SER A 43 -3.39 -8.89 5.57
CA SER A 43 -3.87 -10.06 6.30
C SER A 43 -5.15 -9.74 7.06
N LEU A 44 -5.98 -10.76 7.24
CA LEU A 44 -7.24 -10.63 7.95
C LEU A 44 -7.32 -11.77 8.98
N ASP A 45 -7.42 -11.41 10.25
CA ASP A 45 -7.60 -12.35 11.34
C ASP A 45 -8.93 -12.10 12.04
N ALA A 46 -9.70 -13.18 12.24
CA ALA A 46 -10.93 -13.13 13.01
C ALA A 46 -10.71 -13.86 14.33
N LYS A 47 -10.86 -13.16 15.43
CA LYS A 47 -10.67 -13.72 16.77
C LYS A 47 -11.58 -13.03 17.79
N ASP A 48 -12.27 -13.81 18.61
CA ASP A 48 -13.11 -13.32 19.70
C ASP A 48 -14.18 -12.31 19.25
N GLY A 49 -14.79 -12.55 18.08
CA GLY A 49 -15.80 -11.65 17.51
C GLY A 49 -15.24 -10.37 16.91
N ARG A 50 -13.92 -10.27 16.80
CA ARG A 50 -13.24 -9.12 16.22
C ARG A 50 -12.51 -9.52 14.94
N VAL A 51 -12.43 -8.58 14.02
CA VAL A 51 -11.66 -8.74 12.79
C VAL A 51 -10.49 -7.77 12.84
N VAL A 52 -9.27 -8.28 12.69
CA VAL A 52 -8.06 -7.47 12.64
C VAL A 52 -7.50 -7.52 11.22
N LEU A 53 -7.41 -6.36 10.60
CA LEU A 53 -6.82 -6.20 9.27
C LEU A 53 -5.40 -5.67 9.43
N GLY A 54 -4.43 -6.45 8.95
CA GLY A 54 -3.04 -6.01 8.87
C GLY A 54 -2.72 -5.51 7.47
N VAL A 55 -2.09 -4.35 7.37
CA VAL A 55 -1.64 -3.78 6.10
C VAL A 55 -0.18 -3.37 6.26
N GLY A 56 0.70 -3.97 5.46
CA GLY A 56 2.11 -3.61 5.42
C GLY A 56 2.48 -3.04 4.06
N LEU A 57 2.68 -1.73 3.99
CA LEU A 57 3.07 -1.04 2.76
C LEU A 57 4.52 -0.57 2.86
N ASN A 58 5.34 -0.96 1.89
CA ASN A 58 6.76 -0.57 1.81
C ASN A 58 6.89 0.74 1.03
N VAL A 59 7.05 1.85 1.72
CA VAL A 59 7.16 3.18 1.08
C VAL A 59 8.61 3.58 0.84
N PHE A 60 9.42 3.59 1.88
CA PHE A 60 10.83 3.99 1.82
C PHE A 60 11.73 2.80 2.15
N HIS A 61 12.98 2.85 1.67
CA HIS A 61 13.96 1.82 1.99
C HIS A 61 14.27 1.83 3.49
N PRO A 62 14.26 0.65 4.15
CA PRO A 62 14.71 0.55 5.54
C PRO A 62 16.23 0.65 5.62
N LYS A 63 16.75 0.95 6.81
CA LYS A 63 18.19 0.97 7.05
C LYS A 63 18.82 -0.41 6.88
N GLU A 64 18.07 -1.46 7.25
CA GLU A 64 18.48 -2.84 7.11
C GLU A 64 17.52 -3.57 6.17
N PRO A 65 18.01 -4.56 5.40
CA PRO A 65 17.14 -5.32 4.50
C PRO A 65 15.99 -5.99 5.26
N ILE A 66 14.80 -5.96 4.67
CA ILE A 66 13.64 -6.69 5.21
C ILE A 66 13.86 -8.18 4.93
N VAL A 67 13.71 -9.00 5.98
CA VAL A 67 13.69 -10.45 5.83
C VAL A 67 12.31 -10.84 5.33
N THR A 68 12.25 -11.38 4.11
CA THR A 68 11.00 -11.87 3.53
C THR A 68 10.84 -13.36 3.82
N ASP A 69 9.65 -13.89 3.48
CA ASP A 69 9.37 -15.32 3.63
C ASP A 69 10.07 -16.20 2.58
N GLY A 70 10.95 -15.62 1.77
CA GLY A 70 11.67 -16.31 0.70
C GLY A 70 10.86 -16.48 -0.59
N ARG A 71 9.58 -16.16 -0.59
CA ARG A 71 8.70 -16.29 -1.76
C ARG A 71 8.61 -15.01 -2.57
N ASN A 72 8.68 -13.87 -1.88
CA ASN A 72 8.54 -12.56 -2.50
C ASN A 72 9.72 -11.69 -2.13
N VAL A 73 10.21 -10.97 -3.13
CA VAL A 73 11.19 -9.91 -2.91
C VAL A 73 10.41 -8.64 -2.54
N ALA A 74 10.88 -7.91 -1.55
CA ALA A 74 10.27 -6.63 -1.18
C ALA A 74 10.58 -5.58 -2.24
N ALA A 75 9.55 -4.81 -2.60
CA ALA A 75 9.69 -3.64 -3.45
C ALA A 75 9.21 -2.41 -2.67
N TYR A 76 9.58 -1.23 -3.12
CA TYR A 76 9.34 0.01 -2.39
C TYR A 76 8.73 1.06 -3.30
N VAL A 77 7.72 1.78 -2.78
CA VAL A 77 7.05 2.85 -3.56
C VAL A 77 8.05 3.91 -4.01
N CYS A 78 9.08 4.19 -3.20
CA CYS A 78 10.07 5.20 -3.54
C CYS A 78 10.92 4.88 -4.78
N ASP A 79 10.90 3.63 -5.25
CA ASP A 79 11.61 3.23 -6.47
C ASP A 79 10.73 3.34 -7.72
N LEU A 80 9.45 3.66 -7.56
CA LEU A 80 8.49 3.73 -8.66
C LEU A 80 8.33 5.13 -9.20
N GLY A 81 7.93 5.20 -10.46
CA GLY A 81 7.66 6.47 -11.11
C GLY A 81 8.91 7.28 -11.42
N THR A 82 8.69 8.54 -11.77
CA THR A 82 9.76 9.49 -12.08
C THR A 82 9.59 10.73 -11.21
N GLU A 83 10.60 11.61 -11.19
CA GLU A 83 10.49 12.88 -10.48
C GLU A 83 9.28 13.69 -10.94
N GLU A 84 8.95 13.60 -12.24
CA GLU A 84 7.83 14.32 -12.83
C GLU A 84 6.47 13.67 -12.52
N SER A 85 6.42 12.33 -12.42
CA SER A 85 5.17 11.60 -12.22
C SER A 85 4.71 11.56 -10.76
N ARG A 86 5.64 11.68 -9.81
CA ARG A 86 5.35 11.56 -8.39
C ARG A 86 4.52 12.73 -7.88
N SER A 87 3.64 12.46 -6.90
CA SER A 87 2.93 13.53 -6.21
C SER A 87 3.93 14.44 -5.49
N LEU A 88 3.61 15.72 -5.38
CA LEU A 88 4.51 16.70 -4.76
C LEU A 88 4.82 16.37 -3.29
N PRO A 89 3.85 15.99 -2.45
CA PRO A 89 4.15 15.58 -1.06
C PRO A 89 5.13 14.42 -1.00
N PHE A 90 5.01 13.46 -1.90
CA PHE A 90 5.91 12.31 -1.95
C PHE A 90 7.32 12.73 -2.39
N ALA A 91 7.43 13.55 -3.43
CA ALA A 91 8.71 14.08 -3.89
C ALA A 91 9.42 14.86 -2.79
N ASN A 92 8.69 15.68 -2.04
CA ASN A 92 9.23 16.44 -0.91
C ASN A 92 9.75 15.51 0.19
N ALA A 93 9.04 14.44 0.51
CA ALA A 93 9.46 13.47 1.51
C ALA A 93 10.69 12.69 1.08
N LEU A 94 10.85 12.43 -0.22
CA LEU A 94 12.03 11.76 -0.76
C LEU A 94 13.28 12.62 -0.62
N SER A 95 13.17 13.93 -0.84
CA SER A 95 14.31 14.84 -0.80
C SER A 95 14.64 15.31 0.61
N ASN A 96 13.70 15.22 1.58
CA ASN A 96 13.90 15.66 2.95
C ASN A 96 13.46 14.60 3.96
N PRO A 97 14.43 13.87 4.57
CA PRO A 97 14.11 12.82 5.55
C PRO A 97 13.26 13.29 6.73
N LEU A 98 13.33 14.56 7.11
CA LEU A 98 12.55 15.10 8.22
C LEU A 98 11.05 15.11 7.92
N LEU A 99 10.67 15.11 6.64
CA LEU A 99 9.26 15.10 6.22
C LEU A 99 8.69 13.69 6.10
N ARG A 100 9.53 12.65 6.15
CA ARG A 100 9.08 11.27 5.89
C ARG A 100 8.09 10.73 6.90
N VAL A 101 8.31 10.99 8.19
CA VAL A 101 7.41 10.51 9.25
C VAL A 101 6.02 11.13 9.08
N GLN A 102 5.96 12.43 8.86
CA GLN A 102 4.71 13.14 8.63
C GLN A 102 4.01 12.66 7.36
N TYR A 103 4.79 12.42 6.31
CA TYR A 103 4.26 11.90 5.05
C TYR A 103 3.68 10.48 5.22
N LEU A 104 4.38 9.61 5.94
CA LEU A 104 3.89 8.25 6.23
C LEU A 104 2.58 8.29 7.01
N ASP A 105 2.45 9.21 7.96
CA ASP A 105 1.20 9.39 8.70
C ASP A 105 0.05 9.79 7.75
N THR A 106 0.31 10.71 6.84
CA THR A 106 -0.67 11.14 5.83
C THR A 106 -1.10 9.98 4.93
N VAL A 107 -0.15 9.15 4.48
CA VAL A 107 -0.44 7.96 3.67
C VAL A 107 -1.28 6.97 4.46
N MET A 108 -0.93 6.74 5.72
CA MET A 108 -1.68 5.84 6.59
C MET A 108 -3.12 6.30 6.77
N GLN A 109 -3.35 7.60 7.00
CA GLN A 109 -4.69 8.14 7.12
C GLN A 109 -5.49 7.97 5.83
N GLY A 110 -4.87 8.18 4.67
CA GLY A 110 -5.49 7.94 3.38
C GLY A 110 -5.87 6.48 3.16
N LEU A 111 -5.00 5.56 3.52
CA LEU A 111 -5.26 4.13 3.43
C LEU A 111 -6.42 3.70 4.33
N LEU A 112 -6.42 4.16 5.58
CA LEU A 112 -7.48 3.84 6.53
C LEU A 112 -8.83 4.34 6.03
N GLY A 113 -8.88 5.57 5.48
CA GLY A 113 -10.10 6.12 4.90
C GLY A 113 -10.61 5.32 3.71
N ALA A 114 -9.72 4.92 2.81
CA ALA A 114 -10.08 4.13 1.63
C ALA A 114 -10.59 2.74 2.02
N ILE A 115 -9.94 2.10 2.98
CA ILE A 115 -10.34 0.78 3.49
C ILE A 115 -11.72 0.87 4.15
N ASP A 116 -11.95 1.91 4.94
CA ASP A 116 -13.23 2.12 5.62
C ASP A 116 -14.38 2.28 4.61
N LEU A 117 -14.15 3.03 3.53
CA LEU A 117 -15.13 3.18 2.45
C LEU A 117 -15.45 1.84 1.78
N GLU A 118 -14.43 1.01 1.50
CA GLU A 118 -14.64 -0.30 0.89
C GLU A 118 -15.37 -1.27 1.82
N LEU A 119 -15.05 -1.25 3.12
CA LEU A 119 -15.75 -2.08 4.11
C LEU A 119 -17.22 -1.68 4.21
N SER A 120 -17.53 -0.40 4.20
CA SER A 120 -18.89 0.12 4.21
C SER A 120 -19.68 -0.32 2.98
N ALA A 121 -19.04 -0.28 1.80
CA ALA A 121 -19.64 -0.74 0.55
C ALA A 121 -19.95 -2.24 0.58
N ILE A 122 -19.05 -3.04 1.14
CA ILE A 122 -19.23 -4.50 1.28
C ILE A 122 -20.40 -4.80 2.23
N GLU A 123 -20.51 -4.09 3.35
CA GLU A 123 -21.63 -4.23 4.28
C GLU A 123 -22.97 -3.91 3.60
N CYS A 124 -23.03 -2.86 2.80
CA CYS A 124 -24.24 -2.49 2.05
C CYS A 124 -24.65 -3.57 1.04
N GLU A 125 -23.70 -4.24 0.42
CA GLU A 125 -23.96 -5.33 -0.55
C GLU A 125 -24.58 -6.57 0.13
N HIS A 126 -24.36 -6.75 1.42
CA HIS A 126 -24.84 -7.91 2.18
C HIS A 126 -26.15 -7.65 2.94
N ILE A 127 -26.67 -6.46 2.87
CA ILE A 127 -27.98 -6.11 3.43
C ILE A 127 -29.06 -6.31 2.35
#